data_1a6856d729ed1c7fced2275dee3746f2
#
_entry.id   1a6856d729ed1c7fced2275dee3746f2
#
_cell.length_a   1.000
_cell.length_b   1.000
_cell.length_c   1.000
_cell.angle_alpha   90.00
_cell.angle_beta   90.00
_cell.angle_gamma   90.00
#
_symmetry.space_group_name_H-M   'P 1'
#
loop_
_entity.id
_entity.type
_entity.pdbx_description
1 polymer ?
#
loop_
_entity_poly.entity_id
_entity_poly.type
_entity_poly.pdbx_seq_one_letter_code
_entity_poly.pdbx_strand_id
1 'polypeptide(L)'
;MENIDIEKAPVISEGNKEKKGLKKWMCAKSSKFRSWWDDKRHKMDKWSRETPFRRKMWLNKTLYMMMIPYMVLFFLFTVVPVVMSFLLSFSYFNLLEAPRFIGWANYLALFLDDPIFITSIKNTLIIALITGPLGYLLSFVFAWLINELPNKLRAFITLVFYAPSISGSALAIWTLIFASDIYGYANSFLINWGLIREPITWLQDSAYILPIVIVVQLWMSLGVNFLTLIAGLKGVDRSQYEAGAVDGVKNRWQELWYITLPNMKPQLLFSAVLQISGSLGVGAITTALAGFPSVNYAGHTIVNHLQDYGTTRYEMGYASAIATLLFISAIILNKLIRKIIGRVGS
;
A
#
# COMPACT_ATOMS: atom_id res chain seq x y z
N MET A 1 16.95 41.41 23.05
CA MET A 1 17.89 40.78 24.03
C MET A 1 17.62 41.48 25.35
N GLU A 2 16.73 40.89 26.13
CA GLU A 2 16.39 41.46 27.44
C GLU A 2 17.30 40.76 28.47
N ASN A 3 18.03 41.57 29.23
CA ASN A 3 18.99 41.13 30.25
C ASN A 3 18.28 40.34 31.33
N ILE A 4 18.68 39.08 31.50
CA ILE A 4 18.32 38.29 32.68
C ILE A 4 19.33 38.66 33.77
N ASP A 5 18.90 39.50 34.77
CA ASP A 5 19.67 39.76 35.98
C ASP A 5 20.01 38.46 36.68
N ILE A 6 21.30 38.15 36.68
CA ILE A 6 21.85 37.01 37.41
C ILE A 6 22.02 37.44 38.86
N GLU A 7 20.99 37.18 39.70
CA GLU A 7 21.06 37.36 41.13
C GLU A 7 22.16 36.47 41.74
N LYS A 8 23.15 37.10 42.37
CA LYS A 8 24.36 36.47 42.92
C LYS A 8 24.05 35.35 43.87
N ALA A 9 24.74 34.23 43.73
CA ALA A 9 24.62 33.10 44.67
C ALA A 9 25.08 33.49 46.08
N PRO A 10 24.41 33.04 47.14
CA PRO A 10 24.79 33.32 48.55
C PRO A 10 26.11 32.62 48.89
N VAL A 11 26.99 33.37 49.60
CA VAL A 11 28.31 32.93 50.09
C VAL A 11 28.13 31.85 51.16
N ILE A 12 28.93 30.81 51.07
CA ILE A 12 28.88 29.56 51.86
C ILE A 12 29.47 29.79 53.24
N SER A 13 28.68 29.61 54.33
CA SER A 13 29.19 29.33 55.68
C SER A 13 28.33 28.29 56.37
N GLU A 14 28.97 27.22 56.69
CA GLU A 14 28.69 26.10 57.62
C GLU A 14 27.29 25.46 57.75
N GLY A 15 27.27 24.17 57.44
CA GLY A 15 26.40 23.17 58.11
C GLY A 15 24.97 23.06 57.60
N ASN A 16 24.51 21.91 57.46
CA ASN A 16 23.16 21.31 57.25
C ASN A 16 21.93 22.20 56.93
N LYS A 17 21.89 23.50 57.27
CA LYS A 17 20.87 24.47 56.80
C LYS A 17 21.07 24.89 55.34
N GLU A 18 22.30 24.87 54.85
CA GLU A 18 22.65 25.26 53.49
C GLU A 18 22.21 24.27 52.43
N LYS A 19 22.29 22.96 52.67
CA LYS A 19 21.80 21.93 51.73
C LYS A 19 20.29 22.08 51.45
N LYS A 20 19.51 22.52 52.46
CA LYS A 20 18.08 22.82 52.29
C LYS A 20 17.86 24.13 51.51
N GLY A 21 18.69 25.15 51.72
CA GLY A 21 18.68 26.43 50.98
C GLY A 21 19.02 26.26 49.52
N LEU A 22 20.10 25.51 49.23
CA LEU A 22 20.53 25.23 47.85
C LEU A 22 19.49 24.40 47.07
N LYS A 23 18.89 23.40 47.72
CA LYS A 23 17.83 22.59 47.08
C LYS A 23 16.57 23.42 46.81
N LYS A 24 16.21 24.33 47.74
CA LYS A 24 15.06 25.25 47.54
C LYS A 24 15.32 26.27 46.45
N TRP A 25 16.55 26.79 46.33
CA TRP A 25 16.97 27.72 45.31
C TRP A 25 17.02 27.00 43.92
N MET A 26 17.60 25.80 43.83
CA MET A 26 17.60 24.98 42.58
C MET A 26 16.19 24.60 42.15
N CYS A 27 15.30 24.23 43.07
CA CYS A 27 13.88 23.99 42.76
C CYS A 27 13.15 25.24 42.29
N ALA A 28 13.38 26.39 42.90
CA ALA A 28 12.78 27.66 42.51
C ALA A 28 13.30 28.15 41.14
N LYS A 29 14.59 27.92 40.85
CA LYS A 29 15.18 28.24 39.54
C LYS A 29 14.68 27.30 38.43
N SER A 30 14.53 26.00 38.76
CA SER A 30 13.98 25.01 37.84
C SER A 30 12.47 25.23 37.55
N SER A 31 11.69 25.68 38.57
CA SER A 31 10.27 25.98 38.40
C SER A 31 10.05 27.27 37.59
N LYS A 32 10.86 28.33 37.82
CA LYS A 32 10.85 29.55 36.99
C LYS A 32 11.26 29.27 35.51
N PHE A 33 12.27 28.40 35.32
CA PHE A 33 12.67 27.99 34.00
C PHE A 33 11.59 27.15 33.28
N ARG A 34 10.93 26.22 33.99
CA ARG A 34 9.78 25.47 33.42
C ARG A 34 8.60 26.39 33.10
N SER A 35 8.20 27.27 34.00
CA SER A 35 7.07 28.18 33.74
C SER A 35 7.36 29.12 32.58
N TRP A 36 8.61 29.60 32.42
CA TRP A 36 9.03 30.41 31.28
C TRP A 36 8.97 29.60 29.96
N TRP A 37 9.42 28.32 29.96
CA TRP A 37 9.30 27.45 28.81
C TRP A 37 7.86 27.11 28.46
N ASP A 38 7.02 26.88 29.45
CA ASP A 38 5.60 26.57 29.25
C ASP A 38 4.83 27.81 28.72
N ASP A 39 5.11 29.01 29.26
CA ASP A 39 4.54 30.27 28.73
C ASP A 39 5.00 30.53 27.29
N LYS A 40 6.27 30.29 27.00
CA LYS A 40 6.82 30.43 25.65
C LYS A 40 6.23 29.42 24.68
N ARG A 41 6.01 28.19 25.14
CA ARG A 41 5.34 27.13 24.36
C ARG A 41 3.88 27.48 24.10
N HIS A 42 3.14 27.92 25.12
CA HIS A 42 1.74 28.37 24.98
C HIS A 42 1.60 29.58 24.04
N LYS A 43 2.49 30.54 24.13
CA LYS A 43 2.52 31.70 23.18
C LYS A 43 2.83 31.25 21.76
N MET A 44 3.78 30.31 21.57
CA MET A 44 4.07 29.74 20.24
C MET A 44 2.89 28.94 19.68
N ASP A 45 2.20 28.15 20.50
CA ASP A 45 1.03 27.38 20.07
C ASP A 45 -0.16 28.27 19.69
N LYS A 46 -0.42 29.32 20.46
CA LYS A 46 -1.45 30.32 20.15
C LYS A 46 -1.08 31.08 18.86
N TRP A 47 0.17 31.53 18.75
CA TRP A 47 0.68 32.26 17.59
C TRP A 47 0.74 31.37 16.32
N SER A 48 1.03 30.06 16.45
CA SER A 48 1.01 29.11 15.33
C SER A 48 -0.40 28.85 14.78
N ARG A 49 -1.45 28.95 15.60
CA ARG A 49 -2.85 28.81 15.14
C ARG A 49 -3.37 30.03 14.38
N GLU A 50 -2.88 31.22 14.72
CA GLU A 50 -3.36 32.49 14.16
C GLU A 50 -2.51 33.03 13.00
N THR A 51 -1.39 32.37 12.64
CA THR A 51 -0.44 32.88 11.64
C THR A 51 -0.76 32.45 10.21
N PRO A 52 -0.64 33.33 9.21
CA PRO A 52 -0.78 32.95 7.81
C PRO A 52 0.23 31.89 7.38
N PHE A 53 -0.13 31.10 6.37
CA PHE A 53 0.61 29.92 5.89
C PHE A 53 2.14 30.13 5.73
N ARG A 54 2.54 31.28 5.15
CA ARG A 54 3.95 31.63 4.95
C ARG A 54 4.74 31.72 6.27
N ARG A 55 4.13 32.21 7.32
CA ARG A 55 4.76 32.39 8.64
C ARG A 55 4.87 31.05 9.38
N LYS A 56 3.87 30.16 9.23
CA LYS A 56 3.94 28.77 9.71
C LYS A 56 5.06 27.99 9.02
N MET A 57 5.24 28.16 7.72
CA MET A 57 6.37 27.55 6.99
C MET A 57 7.72 28.04 7.53
N TRP A 58 7.86 29.34 7.78
CA TRP A 58 9.13 29.90 8.26
C TRP A 58 9.47 29.41 9.68
N LEU A 59 8.46 29.27 10.55
CA LEU A 59 8.64 28.71 11.90
C LEU A 59 9.09 27.25 11.90
N ASN A 60 8.58 26.47 10.98
CA ASN A 60 8.89 25.05 10.84
C ASN A 60 9.98 24.77 9.79
N LYS A 61 10.80 25.79 9.46
CA LYS A 61 11.82 25.68 8.40
C LYS A 61 12.75 24.48 8.58
N THR A 62 13.11 24.15 9.82
CA THR A 62 13.97 22.99 10.13
C THR A 62 13.32 21.67 9.74
N LEU A 63 12.00 21.50 9.96
CA LEU A 63 11.25 20.32 9.55
C LEU A 63 11.20 20.21 8.01
N TYR A 64 10.91 21.33 7.33
CA TYR A 64 10.94 21.35 5.86
C TYR A 64 12.34 21.09 5.30
N MET A 65 13.38 21.64 5.91
CA MET A 65 14.77 21.41 5.51
C MET A 65 15.16 19.92 5.63
N MET A 66 14.70 19.23 6.67
CA MET A 66 14.90 17.78 6.81
C MET A 66 14.09 16.97 5.78
N MET A 67 12.96 17.48 5.30
CA MET A 67 12.16 16.84 4.25
C MET A 67 12.70 17.07 2.84
N ILE A 68 13.49 18.15 2.60
CA ILE A 68 13.99 18.50 1.26
C ILE A 68 14.69 17.34 0.55
N PRO A 69 15.66 16.60 1.14
CA PRO A 69 16.33 15.51 0.45
C PRO A 69 15.35 14.46 -0.09
N TYR A 70 14.39 14.04 0.74
CA TYR A 70 13.35 13.10 0.33
C TYR A 70 12.45 13.68 -0.77
N MET A 71 12.00 14.93 -0.61
CA MET A 71 11.13 15.58 -1.58
C MET A 71 11.79 15.78 -2.94
N VAL A 72 13.09 16.12 -2.96
CA VAL A 72 13.85 16.24 -4.22
C VAL A 72 13.94 14.89 -4.92
N LEU A 73 14.28 13.83 -4.20
CA LEU A 73 14.36 12.48 -4.77
C LEU A 73 12.98 12.00 -5.24
N PHE A 74 11.94 12.23 -4.46
CA PHE A 74 10.57 11.88 -4.83
C PHE A 74 10.13 12.63 -6.09
N PHE A 75 10.38 13.93 -6.16
CA PHE A 75 10.03 14.72 -7.33
C PHE A 75 10.80 14.26 -8.57
N LEU A 76 12.13 14.07 -8.44
CA LEU A 76 12.98 13.69 -9.55
C LEU A 76 12.70 12.27 -10.08
N PHE A 77 12.52 11.30 -9.18
CA PHE A 77 12.39 9.89 -9.57
C PHE A 77 10.94 9.39 -9.66
N THR A 78 9.96 10.14 -9.16
CA THR A 78 8.55 9.73 -9.23
C THR A 78 7.72 10.71 -10.06
N VAL A 79 7.76 12.00 -9.72
CA VAL A 79 6.88 12.97 -10.39
C VAL A 79 7.34 13.26 -11.81
N VAL A 80 8.63 13.51 -12.02
CA VAL A 80 9.18 13.81 -13.36
C VAL A 80 8.94 12.67 -14.35
N PRO A 81 9.25 11.38 -14.06
CA PRO A 81 8.96 10.29 -15.00
C PRO A 81 7.47 10.14 -15.31
N VAL A 82 6.57 10.33 -14.34
CA VAL A 82 5.12 10.28 -14.58
C VAL A 82 4.66 11.38 -15.53
N VAL A 83 5.15 12.61 -15.31
CA VAL A 83 4.84 13.75 -16.20
C VAL A 83 5.42 13.53 -17.60
N MET A 84 6.66 13.06 -17.67
CA MET A 84 7.30 12.73 -18.95
C MET A 84 6.55 11.63 -19.71
N SER A 85 6.14 10.56 -19.02
CA SER A 85 5.32 9.49 -19.62
C SER A 85 4.00 10.05 -20.15
N PHE A 86 3.33 10.92 -19.38
CA PHE A 86 2.11 11.58 -19.85
C PHE A 86 2.33 12.43 -21.11
N LEU A 87 3.41 13.19 -21.20
CA LEU A 87 3.74 13.98 -22.39
C LEU A 87 4.12 13.09 -23.59
N LEU A 88 4.91 12.04 -23.35
CA LEU A 88 5.32 11.08 -24.39
C LEU A 88 4.14 10.28 -24.93
N SER A 89 3.06 10.11 -24.18
CA SER A 89 1.87 9.40 -24.66
C SER A 89 1.21 10.03 -25.89
N PHE A 90 1.42 11.33 -26.10
CA PHE A 90 0.97 12.08 -27.27
C PHE A 90 2.02 12.18 -28.39
N SER A 91 3.14 11.46 -28.23
CA SER A 91 4.28 11.54 -29.15
C SER A 91 4.63 10.17 -29.70
N TYR A 92 5.17 10.14 -30.93
CA TYR A 92 5.92 8.99 -31.40
C TYR A 92 7.33 9.06 -30.84
N PHE A 93 7.75 8.02 -30.14
CA PHE A 93 9.08 7.94 -29.56
C PHE A 93 9.53 6.48 -29.44
N ASN A 94 10.65 6.14 -30.11
CA ASN A 94 11.21 4.80 -30.17
C ASN A 94 12.66 4.69 -29.67
N LEU A 95 13.12 5.64 -28.86
CA LEU A 95 14.48 5.77 -28.34
C LEU A 95 15.58 6.07 -29.40
N LEU A 96 15.31 5.84 -30.67
CA LEU A 96 16.28 6.07 -31.76
C LEU A 96 16.14 7.48 -32.34
N GLU A 97 14.93 8.01 -32.40
CA GLU A 97 14.62 9.33 -32.91
C GLU A 97 14.12 10.27 -31.80
N ALA A 98 14.26 11.56 -32.04
CA ALA A 98 13.68 12.55 -31.12
C ALA A 98 12.16 12.43 -31.09
N PRO A 99 11.51 12.65 -29.91
CA PRO A 99 10.05 12.57 -29.83
C PRO A 99 9.35 13.53 -30.78
N ARG A 100 8.41 13.01 -31.58
CA ARG A 100 7.57 13.80 -32.52
C ARG A 100 6.13 13.80 -31.99
N PHE A 101 5.54 14.96 -31.83
CA PHE A 101 4.15 15.07 -31.39
C PHE A 101 3.20 14.54 -32.50
N ILE A 102 2.37 13.56 -32.14
CA ILE A 102 1.38 12.91 -33.02
C ILE A 102 -0.07 13.03 -32.50
N GLY A 103 -0.27 13.79 -31.42
CA GLY A 103 -1.58 14.00 -30.82
C GLY A 103 -2.19 12.68 -30.28
N TRP A 104 -3.40 12.36 -30.67
CA TRP A 104 -4.15 11.20 -30.18
C TRP A 104 -3.90 9.89 -30.92
N ALA A 105 -2.95 9.84 -31.87
CA ALA A 105 -2.75 8.68 -32.69
C ALA A 105 -2.45 7.39 -31.92
N ASN A 106 -1.62 7.45 -30.86
CA ASN A 106 -1.35 6.28 -30.00
C ASN A 106 -2.64 5.74 -29.36
N TYR A 107 -3.53 6.60 -28.89
CA TYR A 107 -4.79 6.19 -28.27
C TYR A 107 -5.78 5.62 -29.29
N LEU A 108 -5.84 6.18 -30.49
CA LEU A 108 -6.67 5.64 -31.58
C LEU A 108 -6.17 4.26 -31.99
N ALA A 109 -4.86 4.07 -32.16
CA ALA A 109 -4.25 2.78 -32.49
C ALA A 109 -4.55 1.74 -31.39
N LEU A 110 -4.46 2.10 -30.10
CA LEU A 110 -4.77 1.20 -28.97
C LEU A 110 -6.19 0.65 -29.01
N PHE A 111 -7.17 1.47 -29.35
CA PHE A 111 -8.57 1.05 -29.30
C PHE A 111 -9.13 0.53 -30.63
N LEU A 112 -8.56 0.92 -31.77
CA LEU A 112 -9.08 0.57 -33.08
C LEU A 112 -8.25 -0.51 -33.78
N ASP A 113 -6.92 -0.49 -33.60
CA ASP A 113 -6.00 -1.31 -34.39
C ASP A 113 -5.34 -2.44 -33.58
N ASP A 114 -5.47 -2.42 -32.21
CA ASP A 114 -4.80 -3.40 -31.35
C ASP A 114 -5.78 -4.36 -30.64
N PRO A 115 -6.10 -5.51 -31.22
CA PRO A 115 -6.99 -6.51 -30.60
C PRO A 115 -6.38 -7.15 -29.36
N ILE A 116 -5.02 -7.17 -29.24
CA ILE A 116 -4.32 -7.73 -28.07
C ILE A 116 -4.51 -6.80 -26.89
N PHE A 117 -4.48 -5.48 -27.12
CA PHE A 117 -4.78 -4.50 -26.06
C PHE A 117 -6.19 -4.66 -25.50
N ILE A 118 -7.19 -4.86 -26.36
CA ILE A 118 -8.57 -5.11 -25.92
C ILE A 118 -8.67 -6.40 -25.10
N THR A 119 -7.97 -7.46 -25.50
CA THR A 119 -7.87 -8.70 -24.73
C THR A 119 -7.19 -8.46 -23.38
N SER A 120 -6.13 -7.66 -23.35
CA SER A 120 -5.40 -7.32 -22.13
C SER A 120 -6.26 -6.51 -21.13
N ILE A 121 -7.10 -5.59 -21.62
CA ILE A 121 -8.09 -4.88 -20.80
C ILE A 121 -9.08 -5.87 -20.18
N LYS A 122 -9.66 -6.76 -21.00
CA LYS A 122 -10.61 -7.77 -20.53
C LYS A 122 -10.01 -8.65 -19.43
N ASN A 123 -8.82 -9.18 -19.64
CA ASN A 123 -8.13 -10.03 -18.67
C ASN A 123 -7.83 -9.26 -17.38
N THR A 124 -7.28 -8.05 -17.49
CA THR A 124 -7.00 -7.20 -16.31
C THR A 124 -8.26 -6.88 -15.52
N LEU A 125 -9.37 -6.55 -16.19
CA LEU A 125 -10.64 -6.28 -15.53
C LEU A 125 -11.22 -7.52 -14.84
N ILE A 126 -11.17 -8.70 -15.47
CA ILE A 126 -11.62 -9.96 -14.85
C ILE A 126 -10.81 -10.24 -13.60
N ILE A 127 -9.48 -10.18 -13.69
CA ILE A 127 -8.60 -10.39 -12.54
C ILE A 127 -8.89 -9.35 -11.45
N ALA A 128 -8.93 -8.07 -11.78
CA ALA A 128 -9.12 -7.00 -10.80
C ALA A 128 -10.50 -7.05 -10.12
N LEU A 129 -11.58 -7.36 -10.85
CA LEU A 129 -12.93 -7.46 -10.32
C LEU A 129 -13.08 -8.66 -9.37
N ILE A 130 -12.37 -9.76 -9.64
CA ILE A 130 -12.43 -10.95 -8.77
C ILE A 130 -11.44 -10.77 -7.60
N THR A 131 -10.16 -10.49 -7.88
CA THR A 131 -9.12 -10.47 -6.85
C THR A 131 -9.12 -9.20 -6.00
N GLY A 132 -9.63 -8.09 -6.49
CA GLY A 132 -9.79 -6.86 -5.72
C GLY A 132 -10.70 -7.05 -4.52
N PRO A 133 -12.01 -7.26 -4.71
CA PRO A 133 -12.95 -7.42 -3.61
C PRO A 133 -12.70 -8.70 -2.80
N LEU A 134 -12.50 -9.85 -3.48
CA LEU A 134 -12.33 -11.14 -2.80
C LEU A 134 -11.02 -11.19 -2.01
N GLY A 135 -9.91 -10.70 -2.57
CA GLY A 135 -8.62 -10.63 -1.87
C GLY A 135 -8.66 -9.68 -0.67
N TYR A 136 -9.39 -8.56 -0.80
CA TYR A 136 -9.60 -7.64 0.31
C TYR A 136 -10.41 -8.29 1.45
N LEU A 137 -11.51 -8.96 1.11
CA LEU A 137 -12.34 -9.67 2.09
C LEU A 137 -11.58 -10.82 2.75
N LEU A 138 -10.87 -11.65 1.98
CA LEU A 138 -10.05 -12.72 2.53
C LEU A 138 -8.98 -12.19 3.47
N SER A 139 -8.25 -11.14 3.08
CA SER A 139 -7.24 -10.51 3.93
C SER A 139 -7.85 -9.99 5.23
N PHE A 140 -9.04 -9.39 5.19
CA PHE A 140 -9.74 -8.89 6.36
C PHE A 140 -10.20 -10.03 7.28
N VAL A 141 -10.86 -11.06 6.73
CA VAL A 141 -11.37 -12.20 7.50
C VAL A 141 -10.22 -12.95 8.17
N PHE A 142 -9.13 -13.23 7.44
CA PHE A 142 -7.95 -13.88 8.02
C PHE A 142 -7.27 -13.01 9.08
N ALA A 143 -7.14 -11.68 8.85
CA ALA A 143 -6.60 -10.77 9.85
C ALA A 143 -7.44 -10.76 11.14
N TRP A 144 -8.76 -10.74 11.01
CA TRP A 144 -9.68 -10.77 12.13
C TRP A 144 -9.61 -12.09 12.91
N LEU A 145 -9.66 -13.24 12.21
CA LEU A 145 -9.54 -14.55 12.85
C LEU A 145 -8.20 -14.74 13.57
N ILE A 146 -7.10 -14.34 12.91
CA ILE A 146 -5.75 -14.47 13.47
C ILE A 146 -5.54 -13.50 14.65
N ASN A 147 -6.22 -12.36 14.67
CA ASN A 147 -6.12 -11.42 15.78
C ASN A 147 -6.68 -11.99 17.10
N GLU A 148 -7.59 -12.95 17.06
CA GLU A 148 -8.13 -13.65 18.24
C GLU A 148 -7.12 -14.64 18.86
N LEU A 149 -6.06 -15.02 18.14
CA LEU A 149 -5.11 -16.02 18.60
C LEU A 149 -4.16 -15.47 19.68
N PRO A 150 -3.62 -16.35 20.55
CA PRO A 150 -2.57 -15.97 21.49
C PRO A 150 -1.35 -15.35 20.78
N ASN A 151 -0.66 -14.42 21.43
CA ASN A 151 0.39 -13.60 20.83
C ASN A 151 1.47 -14.40 20.06
N LYS A 152 1.93 -15.52 20.61
CA LYS A 152 2.97 -16.35 19.96
C LYS A 152 2.47 -17.01 18.68
N LEU A 153 1.27 -17.61 18.73
CA LEU A 153 0.66 -18.29 17.59
C LEU A 153 0.28 -17.28 16.50
N ARG A 154 -0.29 -16.14 16.89
CA ARG A 154 -0.59 -15.03 15.99
C ARG A 154 0.66 -14.56 15.25
N ALA A 155 1.77 -14.32 15.96
CA ALA A 155 3.02 -13.87 15.34
C ALA A 155 3.53 -14.90 14.32
N PHE A 156 3.53 -16.19 14.66
CA PHE A 156 3.94 -17.27 13.76
C PHE A 156 3.07 -17.34 12.51
N ILE A 157 1.75 -17.37 12.68
CA ILE A 157 0.82 -17.44 11.54
C ILE A 157 0.89 -16.19 10.68
N THR A 158 1.02 -14.99 11.30
CA THR A 158 1.23 -13.75 10.55
C THR A 158 2.49 -13.83 9.67
N LEU A 159 3.59 -14.39 10.20
CA LEU A 159 4.81 -14.58 9.43
C LEU A 159 4.58 -15.53 8.24
N VAL A 160 3.89 -16.66 8.44
CA VAL A 160 3.59 -17.63 7.38
C VAL A 160 2.76 -17.01 6.26
N PHE A 161 1.72 -16.25 6.60
CA PHE A 161 0.88 -15.57 5.60
C PHE A 161 1.59 -14.41 4.89
N TYR A 162 2.54 -13.76 5.55
CA TYR A 162 3.30 -12.66 4.95
C TYR A 162 4.52 -13.13 4.15
N ALA A 163 5.09 -14.29 4.46
CA ALA A 163 6.30 -14.83 3.82
C ALA A 163 6.26 -14.84 2.27
N PRO A 164 5.13 -15.20 1.60
CA PRO A 164 5.06 -15.17 0.15
C PRO A 164 5.31 -13.80 -0.46
N SER A 165 4.87 -12.73 0.20
CA SER A 165 5.01 -11.37 -0.32
C SER A 165 6.43 -10.80 -0.21
N ILE A 166 7.29 -11.41 0.63
CA ILE A 166 8.70 -11.02 0.79
C ILE A 166 9.59 -11.86 -0.14
N SER A 167 9.19 -13.11 -0.40
CA SER A 167 10.00 -14.04 -1.18
C SER A 167 9.81 -13.79 -2.68
N GLY A 168 10.87 -13.33 -3.35
CA GLY A 168 10.86 -13.17 -4.82
C GLY A 168 10.64 -14.48 -5.58
N SER A 169 10.92 -15.63 -4.96
CA SER A 169 10.78 -16.99 -5.53
C SER A 169 9.46 -17.67 -5.17
N ALA A 170 8.55 -17.02 -4.43
CA ALA A 170 7.28 -17.63 -4.01
C ALA A 170 6.43 -18.12 -5.19
N LEU A 171 6.50 -17.45 -6.33
CA LEU A 171 5.77 -17.86 -7.54
C LEU A 171 6.29 -19.16 -8.15
N ALA A 172 7.57 -19.52 -7.93
CA ALA A 172 8.13 -20.79 -8.41
C ALA A 172 7.45 -22.02 -7.78
N ILE A 173 6.90 -21.89 -6.57
CA ILE A 173 6.13 -22.97 -5.95
C ILE A 173 4.89 -23.30 -6.79
N TRP A 174 4.22 -22.28 -7.31
CA TRP A 174 3.02 -22.45 -8.13
C TRP A 174 3.32 -23.03 -9.50
N THR A 175 4.49 -22.71 -10.10
CA THR A 175 4.90 -23.37 -11.37
C THR A 175 5.18 -24.85 -11.17
N LEU A 176 5.68 -25.27 -10.00
CA LEU A 176 5.83 -26.69 -9.65
C LEU A 176 4.48 -27.38 -9.37
N ILE A 177 3.57 -26.69 -8.68
CA ILE A 177 2.23 -27.23 -8.39
C ILE A 177 1.46 -27.49 -9.70
N PHE A 178 1.48 -26.51 -10.61
CA PHE A 178 0.78 -26.56 -11.89
C PHE A 178 1.68 -26.96 -13.07
N ALA A 179 2.75 -27.70 -12.82
CA ALA A 179 3.58 -28.26 -13.90
C ALA A 179 2.73 -29.16 -14.80
N SER A 180 2.99 -29.09 -16.12
CA SER A 180 2.19 -29.73 -17.17
C SER A 180 2.49 -31.22 -17.34
N ASP A 181 3.38 -31.78 -16.53
CA ASP A 181 3.78 -33.17 -16.56
C ASP A 181 3.05 -34.04 -15.50
N ILE A 182 3.31 -35.33 -15.52
CA ILE A 182 2.73 -36.31 -14.59
C ILE A 182 3.23 -36.08 -13.14
N TYR A 183 4.41 -35.45 -13.01
CA TYR A 183 5.05 -35.21 -11.71
C TYR A 183 4.60 -33.86 -11.10
N GLY A 184 3.90 -33.02 -11.86
CA GLY A 184 3.26 -31.80 -11.33
C GLY A 184 2.33 -32.16 -10.17
N TYR A 185 2.45 -31.48 -9.04
CA TYR A 185 1.70 -31.84 -7.83
C TYR A 185 0.19 -31.90 -8.05
N ALA A 186 -0.37 -30.94 -8.80
CA ALA A 186 -1.81 -30.92 -9.13
C ALA A 186 -2.20 -32.13 -9.99
N ASN A 187 -1.43 -32.44 -11.04
CA ASN A 187 -1.68 -33.57 -11.91
C ASN A 187 -1.51 -34.91 -11.17
N SER A 188 -0.42 -35.07 -10.42
CA SER A 188 -0.16 -36.27 -9.62
C SER A 188 -1.30 -36.54 -8.63
N PHE A 189 -1.78 -35.50 -7.94
CA PHE A 189 -2.90 -35.64 -7.02
C PHE A 189 -4.18 -36.07 -7.74
N LEU A 190 -4.55 -35.44 -8.85
CA LEU A 190 -5.77 -35.74 -9.59
C LEU A 190 -5.72 -37.14 -10.26
N ILE A 191 -4.57 -37.54 -10.77
CA ILE A 191 -4.36 -38.89 -11.35
C ILE A 191 -4.46 -39.99 -10.26
N ASN A 192 -3.82 -39.79 -9.11
CA ASN A 192 -3.86 -40.72 -7.99
C ASN A 192 -5.28 -40.92 -7.41
N TRP A 193 -6.12 -39.90 -7.49
CA TRP A 193 -7.53 -39.94 -7.08
C TRP A 193 -8.45 -40.46 -8.19
N GLY A 194 -7.91 -40.77 -9.40
CA GLY A 194 -8.68 -41.26 -10.53
C GLY A 194 -9.62 -40.23 -11.17
N LEU A 195 -9.41 -38.92 -10.88
CA LEU A 195 -10.25 -37.84 -11.41
C LEU A 195 -9.89 -37.52 -12.86
N ILE A 196 -8.64 -37.70 -13.23
CA ILE A 196 -8.14 -37.52 -14.61
C ILE A 196 -7.29 -38.71 -15.02
N ARG A 197 -7.23 -38.99 -16.33
CA ARG A 197 -6.41 -40.10 -16.87
C ARG A 197 -5.10 -39.60 -17.49
N GLU A 198 -5.06 -38.36 -17.96
CA GLU A 198 -3.92 -37.73 -18.59
C GLU A 198 -3.59 -36.40 -17.88
N PRO A 199 -2.32 -35.99 -17.86
CA PRO A 199 -1.93 -34.76 -17.22
C PRO A 199 -2.51 -33.55 -17.97
N ILE A 200 -3.03 -32.58 -17.24
CA ILE A 200 -3.54 -31.31 -17.75
C ILE A 200 -2.37 -30.35 -17.93
N THR A 201 -2.33 -29.65 -19.06
CA THR A 201 -1.32 -28.64 -19.38
C THR A 201 -1.73 -27.28 -18.81
N TRP A 202 -1.79 -27.16 -17.48
CA TRP A 202 -2.37 -26.05 -16.73
C TRP A 202 -1.92 -24.65 -17.18
N LEU A 203 -0.62 -24.47 -17.38
CA LEU A 203 -0.03 -23.17 -17.69
C LEU A 203 0.19 -22.96 -19.21
N GLN A 204 -0.13 -23.97 -20.03
CA GLN A 204 0.01 -23.97 -21.48
C GLN A 204 -1.33 -24.01 -22.22
N ASP A 205 -2.44 -24.18 -21.49
CA ASP A 205 -3.80 -24.13 -22.02
C ASP A 205 -4.45 -22.81 -21.64
N SER A 206 -4.95 -22.09 -22.65
CA SER A 206 -5.62 -20.81 -22.51
C SER A 206 -6.83 -20.83 -21.59
N ALA A 207 -7.48 -22.00 -21.40
CA ALA A 207 -8.64 -22.15 -20.52
C ALA A 207 -8.27 -22.06 -19.03
N TYR A 208 -7.08 -22.53 -18.64
CA TYR A 208 -6.67 -22.65 -17.24
C TYR A 208 -5.78 -21.51 -16.74
N ILE A 209 -5.09 -20.79 -17.66
CA ILE A 209 -4.14 -19.74 -17.27
C ILE A 209 -4.79 -18.67 -16.40
N LEU A 210 -5.93 -18.11 -16.84
CA LEU A 210 -6.58 -17.01 -16.13
C LEU A 210 -7.11 -17.42 -14.75
N PRO A 211 -7.81 -18.57 -14.58
CA PRO A 211 -8.20 -19.08 -13.27
C PRO A 211 -7.02 -19.29 -12.32
N ILE A 212 -5.91 -19.85 -12.80
CA ILE A 212 -4.71 -20.09 -11.97
C ILE A 212 -4.10 -18.77 -11.52
N VAL A 213 -3.96 -17.81 -12.43
CA VAL A 213 -3.48 -16.45 -12.10
C VAL A 213 -4.35 -15.80 -11.02
N ILE A 214 -5.67 -15.96 -11.10
CA ILE A 214 -6.60 -15.44 -10.09
C ILE A 214 -6.35 -16.10 -8.72
N VAL A 215 -6.20 -17.42 -8.66
CA VAL A 215 -5.93 -18.14 -7.41
C VAL A 215 -4.61 -17.68 -6.79
N VAL A 216 -3.54 -17.61 -7.60
CA VAL A 216 -2.22 -17.18 -7.13
C VAL A 216 -2.24 -15.71 -6.69
N GLN A 217 -2.94 -14.83 -7.41
CA GLN A 217 -3.10 -13.44 -7.01
C GLN A 217 -3.88 -13.29 -5.70
N LEU A 218 -4.91 -14.10 -5.45
CA LEU A 218 -5.62 -14.13 -4.18
C LEU A 218 -4.70 -14.54 -3.03
N TRP A 219 -3.86 -15.55 -3.24
CA TRP A 219 -2.88 -15.97 -2.24
C TRP A 219 -1.83 -14.87 -1.97
N MET A 220 -1.32 -14.20 -3.01
CA MET A 220 -0.38 -13.08 -2.87
C MET A 220 -1.01 -11.86 -2.20
N SER A 221 -2.33 -11.69 -2.28
CA SER A 221 -3.04 -10.57 -1.64
C SER A 221 -3.01 -10.62 -0.10
N LEU A 222 -2.72 -11.77 0.48
CA LEU A 222 -2.53 -11.97 1.93
C LEU A 222 -1.18 -11.40 2.46
N GLY A 223 -0.49 -10.57 1.68
CA GLY A 223 0.79 -9.96 2.06
C GLY A 223 0.62 -8.65 2.85
N VAL A 224 1.03 -7.53 2.23
CA VAL A 224 1.06 -6.20 2.87
C VAL A 224 -0.32 -5.73 3.34
N ASN A 225 -1.40 -6.05 2.59
CA ASN A 225 -2.77 -5.72 2.97
C ASN A 225 -3.16 -6.35 4.30
N PHE A 226 -2.88 -7.63 4.45
CA PHE A 226 -3.13 -8.40 5.66
C PHE A 226 -2.41 -7.79 6.89
N LEU A 227 -1.12 -7.41 6.75
CA LEU A 227 -0.39 -6.75 7.84
C LEU A 227 -1.00 -5.41 8.24
N THR A 228 -1.44 -4.62 7.26
CA THR A 228 -2.10 -3.34 7.50
C THR A 228 -3.39 -3.53 8.30
N LEU A 229 -4.16 -4.56 7.97
CA LEU A 229 -5.40 -4.90 8.66
C LEU A 229 -5.15 -5.43 10.09
N ILE A 230 -4.15 -6.29 10.30
CA ILE A 230 -3.74 -6.72 11.66
C ILE A 230 -3.27 -5.52 12.50
N ALA A 231 -2.49 -4.61 11.93
CA ALA A 231 -2.06 -3.40 12.63
C ALA A 231 -3.26 -2.52 13.03
N GLY A 232 -4.26 -2.40 12.14
CA GLY A 232 -5.50 -1.71 12.43
C GLY A 232 -6.30 -2.35 13.57
N LEU A 233 -6.47 -3.68 13.54
CA LEU A 233 -7.16 -4.44 14.59
C LEU A 233 -6.51 -4.27 15.97
N LYS A 234 -5.17 -4.25 16.01
CA LYS A 234 -4.43 -4.01 17.25
C LYS A 234 -4.45 -2.56 17.73
N GLY A 235 -4.74 -1.62 16.85
CA GLY A 235 -4.81 -0.20 17.15
C GLY A 235 -6.13 0.22 17.81
N VAL A 236 -7.14 -0.64 17.84
CA VAL A 236 -8.41 -0.35 18.54
C VAL A 236 -8.21 -0.46 20.04
N ASP A 237 -8.57 0.60 20.76
CA ASP A 237 -8.44 0.64 22.20
C ASP A 237 -9.37 -0.39 22.87
N ARG A 238 -8.81 -1.18 23.78
CA ARG A 238 -9.54 -2.21 24.53
C ARG A 238 -10.69 -1.63 25.36
N SER A 239 -10.53 -0.42 25.87
CA SER A 239 -11.58 0.28 26.61
C SER A 239 -12.89 0.43 25.84
N GLN A 240 -12.83 0.50 24.50
CA GLN A 240 -14.02 0.60 23.66
C GLN A 240 -14.80 -0.71 23.61
N TYR A 241 -14.14 -1.86 23.64
CA TYR A 241 -14.80 -3.17 23.75
C TYR A 241 -15.44 -3.37 25.13
N GLU A 242 -14.75 -2.90 26.19
CA GLU A 242 -15.26 -2.95 27.56
C GLU A 242 -16.49 -2.05 27.71
N ALA A 243 -16.47 -0.84 27.18
CA ALA A 243 -17.63 0.05 27.14
C ALA A 243 -18.78 -0.54 26.34
N GLY A 244 -18.50 -1.09 25.13
CA GLY A 244 -19.51 -1.75 24.31
C GLY A 244 -20.17 -2.93 24.99
N ALA A 245 -19.44 -3.70 25.80
CA ALA A 245 -20.01 -4.78 26.60
C ALA A 245 -21.01 -4.27 27.65
N VAL A 246 -20.74 -3.11 28.27
CA VAL A 246 -21.67 -2.43 29.19
C VAL A 246 -22.89 -1.90 28.46
N ASP A 247 -22.73 -1.39 27.24
CA ASP A 247 -23.80 -0.88 26.37
C ASP A 247 -24.65 -2.01 25.73
N GLY A 248 -24.33 -3.29 26.00
CA GLY A 248 -25.15 -4.43 25.58
C GLY A 248 -24.70 -5.11 24.28
N VAL A 249 -23.49 -4.85 23.82
CA VAL A 249 -22.85 -5.63 22.72
C VAL A 249 -22.54 -7.04 23.24
N LYS A 250 -23.19 -8.07 22.66
CA LYS A 250 -23.19 -9.43 23.21
C LYS A 250 -22.34 -10.43 22.42
N ASN A 251 -22.00 -10.13 21.17
CA ASN A 251 -21.31 -11.08 20.32
C ASN A 251 -20.24 -10.42 19.44
N ARG A 252 -19.31 -11.24 18.93
CA ARG A 252 -18.16 -10.81 18.10
C ARG A 252 -18.55 -10.11 16.81
N TRP A 253 -19.72 -10.42 16.24
CA TRP A 253 -20.22 -9.74 15.03
C TRP A 253 -20.68 -8.32 15.33
N GLN A 254 -21.30 -8.11 16.51
CA GLN A 254 -21.69 -6.77 16.95
C GLN A 254 -20.43 -5.94 17.30
N GLU A 255 -19.45 -6.53 18.00
CA GLU A 255 -18.15 -5.87 18.25
C GLU A 255 -17.47 -5.47 16.94
N LEU A 256 -17.44 -6.38 15.95
CA LEU A 256 -16.88 -6.11 14.65
C LEU A 256 -17.55 -4.92 13.98
N TRP A 257 -18.87 -4.92 13.94
CA TRP A 257 -19.67 -3.95 13.17
C TRP A 257 -19.72 -2.57 13.84
N TYR A 258 -19.92 -2.53 15.16
CA TYR A 258 -20.13 -1.28 15.88
C TYR A 258 -18.87 -0.66 16.45
N ILE A 259 -17.84 -1.45 16.73
CA ILE A 259 -16.62 -0.97 17.38
C ILE A 259 -15.42 -1.08 16.42
N THR A 260 -15.14 -2.27 15.91
CA THR A 260 -13.91 -2.55 15.18
C THR A 260 -13.85 -1.82 13.84
N LEU A 261 -14.84 -2.02 12.96
CA LEU A 261 -14.86 -1.44 11.62
C LEU A 261 -14.85 0.10 11.62
N PRO A 262 -15.62 0.81 12.46
CA PRO A 262 -15.58 2.27 12.51
C PRO A 262 -14.19 2.81 12.93
N ASN A 263 -13.55 2.16 13.92
CA ASN A 263 -12.23 2.57 14.41
C ASN A 263 -11.10 2.27 13.43
N MET A 264 -11.25 1.23 12.62
CA MET A 264 -10.28 0.82 11.59
C MET A 264 -10.47 1.53 10.24
N LYS A 265 -11.39 2.45 10.10
CA LYS A 265 -11.71 3.10 8.82
C LYS A 265 -10.49 3.62 8.04
N PRO A 266 -9.48 4.29 8.67
CA PRO A 266 -8.28 4.70 7.95
C PRO A 266 -7.47 3.52 7.39
N GLN A 267 -7.32 2.43 8.16
CA GLN A 267 -6.58 1.23 7.75
C GLN A 267 -7.33 0.46 6.67
N LEU A 268 -8.65 0.39 6.76
CA LEU A 268 -9.52 -0.20 5.74
C LEU A 268 -9.38 0.54 4.41
N LEU A 269 -9.41 1.87 4.42
CA LEU A 269 -9.21 2.68 3.22
C LEU A 269 -7.82 2.51 2.62
N PHE A 270 -6.78 2.48 3.46
CA PHE A 270 -5.41 2.30 3.00
C PHE A 270 -5.18 0.90 2.41
N SER A 271 -5.66 -0.16 3.09
CA SER A 271 -5.61 -1.53 2.59
C SER A 271 -6.36 -1.70 1.27
N ALA A 272 -7.52 -1.06 1.11
CA ALA A 272 -8.28 -1.09 -0.15
C ALA A 272 -7.50 -0.45 -1.31
N VAL A 273 -6.80 0.66 -1.07
CA VAL A 273 -5.94 1.30 -2.09
C VAL A 273 -4.80 0.37 -2.49
N LEU A 274 -4.14 -0.29 -1.53
CA LEU A 274 -3.09 -1.26 -1.80
C LEU A 274 -3.61 -2.45 -2.62
N GLN A 275 -4.78 -2.96 -2.26
CA GLN A 275 -5.42 -4.09 -2.96
C GLN A 275 -5.75 -3.76 -4.41
N ILE A 276 -6.29 -2.57 -4.68
CA ILE A 276 -6.57 -2.12 -6.06
C ILE A 276 -5.28 -2.04 -6.87
N SER A 277 -4.25 -1.41 -6.30
CA SER A 277 -2.96 -1.27 -6.98
C SER A 277 -2.35 -2.64 -7.29
N GLY A 278 -2.43 -3.59 -6.35
CA GLY A 278 -1.97 -4.96 -6.53
C GLY A 278 -2.75 -5.73 -7.60
N SER A 279 -4.08 -5.59 -7.63
CA SER A 279 -4.93 -6.30 -8.59
C SER A 279 -4.80 -5.76 -10.03
N LEU A 280 -4.48 -4.48 -10.20
CA LEU A 280 -4.18 -3.90 -11.51
C LEU A 280 -2.75 -4.20 -11.98
N GLY A 281 -1.81 -4.39 -11.03
CA GLY A 281 -0.39 -4.62 -11.29
C GLY A 281 0.01 -6.09 -11.50
N VAL A 282 -0.92 -6.98 -11.80
CA VAL A 282 -0.73 -8.45 -11.78
C VAL A 282 0.21 -9.01 -12.88
N GLY A 283 0.71 -8.19 -13.80
CA GLY A 283 1.53 -8.63 -14.94
C GLY A 283 2.75 -9.49 -14.58
N ALA A 284 3.42 -9.22 -13.47
CA ALA A 284 4.56 -10.03 -13.01
C ALA A 284 4.16 -11.47 -12.67
N ILE A 285 2.97 -11.68 -12.09
CA ILE A 285 2.45 -13.02 -11.76
C ILE A 285 2.12 -13.78 -13.04
N THR A 286 1.45 -13.13 -13.99
CA THR A 286 1.13 -13.78 -15.28
C THR A 286 2.38 -14.15 -16.05
N THR A 287 3.39 -13.28 -16.10
CA THR A 287 4.67 -13.57 -16.75
C THR A 287 5.39 -14.74 -16.07
N ALA A 288 5.42 -14.78 -14.73
CA ALA A 288 6.10 -15.84 -14.00
C ALA A 288 5.43 -17.22 -14.17
N LEU A 289 4.11 -17.26 -14.29
CA LEU A 289 3.35 -18.51 -14.41
C LEU A 289 3.21 -19.00 -15.85
N ALA A 290 2.72 -18.12 -16.73
CA ALA A 290 2.34 -18.49 -18.10
C ALA A 290 3.37 -18.07 -19.18
N GLY A 291 4.50 -17.50 -18.74
CA GLY A 291 5.51 -16.97 -19.67
C GLY A 291 5.10 -15.66 -20.34
N PHE A 292 5.97 -15.16 -21.22
CA PHE A 292 5.75 -13.91 -21.94
C PHE A 292 6.18 -14.03 -23.42
N PRO A 293 5.26 -13.83 -24.37
CA PRO A 293 3.80 -13.73 -24.20
C PRO A 293 3.17 -15.06 -23.76
N SER A 294 2.04 -14.99 -23.04
CA SER A 294 1.29 -16.20 -22.68
C SER A 294 0.59 -16.81 -23.90
N VAL A 295 0.30 -18.11 -23.84
CA VAL A 295 -0.37 -18.84 -24.92
C VAL A 295 -1.68 -18.15 -25.30
N ASN A 296 -1.84 -17.85 -26.58
CA ASN A 296 -3.01 -17.13 -27.15
C ASN A 296 -3.37 -15.82 -26.38
N TYR A 297 -2.38 -15.19 -25.74
CA TYR A 297 -2.58 -14.01 -24.89
C TYR A 297 -3.59 -14.22 -23.75
N ALA A 298 -3.87 -15.48 -23.35
CA ALA A 298 -4.90 -15.78 -22.37
C ALA A 298 -4.63 -15.19 -20.96
N GLY A 299 -3.34 -15.08 -20.58
CA GLY A 299 -2.92 -14.41 -19.34
C GLY A 299 -2.41 -12.99 -19.57
N HIS A 300 -2.49 -12.44 -20.77
CA HIS A 300 -1.92 -11.14 -21.08
C HIS A 300 -2.72 -10.01 -20.45
N THR A 301 -2.06 -9.18 -19.66
CA THR A 301 -2.67 -8.05 -18.95
C THR A 301 -2.19 -6.71 -19.53
N ILE A 302 -2.81 -5.61 -19.13
CA ILE A 302 -2.37 -4.26 -19.55
C ILE A 302 -0.90 -4.00 -19.17
N VAL A 303 -0.45 -4.53 -18.00
CA VAL A 303 0.96 -4.39 -17.58
C VAL A 303 1.89 -5.20 -18.48
N ASN A 304 1.49 -6.40 -18.89
CA ASN A 304 2.26 -7.20 -19.86
C ASN A 304 2.33 -6.49 -21.21
N HIS A 305 1.23 -5.93 -21.67
CA HIS A 305 1.17 -5.18 -22.92
C HIS A 305 2.06 -3.93 -22.89
N LEU A 306 2.03 -3.19 -21.78
CA LEU A 306 2.94 -2.07 -21.52
C LEU A 306 4.41 -2.52 -21.56
N GLN A 307 4.73 -3.66 -20.95
CA GLN A 307 6.08 -4.21 -20.95
C GLN A 307 6.52 -4.62 -22.35
N ASP A 308 5.64 -5.23 -23.14
CA ASP A 308 5.93 -5.62 -24.54
C ASP A 308 6.37 -4.41 -25.37
N TYR A 309 5.54 -3.37 -25.39
CA TYR A 309 5.84 -2.17 -26.17
C TYR A 309 7.01 -1.35 -25.58
N GLY A 310 7.14 -1.28 -24.26
CA GLY A 310 8.17 -0.48 -23.60
C GLY A 310 9.55 -1.12 -23.60
N THR A 311 9.65 -2.45 -23.40
CA THR A 311 10.95 -3.11 -23.18
C THR A 311 11.35 -4.03 -24.34
N THR A 312 10.39 -4.58 -25.11
CA THR A 312 10.68 -5.50 -26.20
C THR A 312 10.71 -4.79 -27.55
N ARG A 313 9.69 -3.96 -27.81
CA ARG A 313 9.57 -3.22 -29.07
C ARG A 313 10.19 -1.82 -29.05
N TYR A 314 10.49 -1.30 -27.86
CA TYR A 314 11.04 0.03 -27.63
C TYR A 314 10.17 1.18 -28.17
N GLU A 315 8.86 0.96 -28.31
CA GLU A 315 7.89 1.99 -28.71
C GLU A 315 7.41 2.76 -27.46
N MET A 316 8.28 3.63 -26.95
CA MET A 316 8.07 4.33 -25.67
C MET A 316 6.86 5.27 -25.68
N GLY A 317 6.55 5.89 -26.83
CA GLY A 317 5.36 6.73 -26.97
C GLY A 317 4.07 5.93 -26.77
N TYR A 318 3.97 4.77 -27.42
CA TYR A 318 2.83 3.86 -27.30
C TYR A 318 2.73 3.24 -25.90
N ALA A 319 3.84 2.76 -25.35
CA ALA A 319 3.90 2.26 -23.97
C ALA A 319 3.47 3.33 -22.97
N SER A 320 3.86 4.60 -23.18
CA SER A 320 3.45 5.73 -22.34
C SER A 320 1.95 6.01 -22.41
N ALA A 321 1.30 5.78 -23.56
CA ALA A 321 -0.16 5.87 -23.67
C ALA A 321 -0.85 4.77 -22.87
N ILE A 322 -0.36 3.52 -22.93
CA ILE A 322 -0.86 2.40 -22.11
C ILE A 322 -0.69 2.70 -20.61
N ALA A 323 0.49 3.18 -20.19
CA ALA A 323 0.77 3.56 -18.80
C ALA A 323 -0.18 4.66 -18.31
N THR A 324 -0.44 5.67 -19.14
CA THR A 324 -1.35 6.78 -18.83
C THR A 324 -2.79 6.28 -18.62
N LEU A 325 -3.28 5.39 -19.51
CA LEU A 325 -4.61 4.78 -19.36
C LEU A 325 -4.72 3.95 -18.08
N LEU A 326 -3.69 3.14 -17.78
CA LEU A 326 -3.65 2.35 -16.54
C LEU A 326 -3.64 3.25 -15.32
N PHE A 327 -2.86 4.33 -15.31
CA PHE A 327 -2.80 5.30 -14.22
C PHE A 327 -4.14 6.02 -14.00
N ILE A 328 -4.80 6.46 -15.07
CA ILE A 328 -6.12 7.09 -15.00
C ILE A 328 -7.15 6.10 -14.45
N SER A 329 -7.15 4.86 -14.94
CA SER A 329 -8.06 3.82 -14.46
C SER A 329 -7.86 3.53 -12.97
N ALA A 330 -6.61 3.47 -12.49
CA ALA A 330 -6.29 3.30 -11.08
C ALA A 330 -6.81 4.47 -10.23
N ILE A 331 -6.68 5.73 -10.69
CA ILE A 331 -7.23 6.91 -9.98
C ILE A 331 -8.75 6.83 -9.90
N ILE A 332 -9.43 6.48 -10.99
CA ILE A 332 -10.89 6.38 -11.02
C ILE A 332 -11.38 5.30 -10.04
N LEU A 333 -10.78 4.10 -10.10
CA LEU A 333 -11.11 3.01 -9.19
C LEU A 333 -10.86 3.38 -7.73
N ASN A 334 -9.72 4.00 -7.42
CA ASN A 334 -9.41 4.48 -6.07
C ASN A 334 -10.44 5.50 -5.56
N LYS A 335 -10.87 6.46 -6.39
CA LYS A 335 -11.91 7.43 -6.04
C LYS A 335 -13.26 6.73 -5.78
N LEU A 336 -13.63 5.78 -6.62
CA LEU A 336 -14.89 5.02 -6.50
C LEU A 336 -14.92 4.25 -5.18
N ILE A 337 -13.87 3.49 -4.88
CA ILE A 337 -13.80 2.66 -3.68
C ILE A 337 -13.71 3.49 -2.40
N ARG A 338 -12.99 4.61 -2.40
CA ARG A 338 -13.00 5.56 -1.27
C ARG A 338 -14.41 6.09 -0.99
N LYS A 339 -15.22 6.31 -2.04
CA LYS A 339 -16.62 6.75 -1.88
C LYS A 339 -17.49 5.64 -1.27
N ILE A 340 -17.24 4.37 -1.63
CA ILE A 340 -17.98 3.21 -1.11
C ILE A 340 -17.61 2.95 0.36
N ILE A 341 -16.31 2.76 0.64
CA ILE A 341 -15.82 2.46 1.99
C ILE A 341 -16.02 3.66 2.94
N GLY A 342 -15.94 4.88 2.44
CA GLY A 342 -16.17 6.09 3.23
C GLY A 342 -17.56 6.16 3.88
N ARG A 343 -18.54 5.40 3.37
CA ARG A 343 -19.90 5.27 3.93
C ARG A 343 -20.02 4.18 4.98
N VAL A 344 -19.03 3.30 5.12
CA VAL A 344 -19.00 2.25 6.15
C VAL A 344 -18.75 2.89 7.50
N GLY A 345 -19.67 2.70 8.46
CA GLY A 345 -19.53 3.25 9.83
C GLY A 345 -19.79 4.77 9.96
N SER A 346 -20.58 5.36 9.04
CA SER A 346 -21.15 6.71 9.19
C SER A 346 -22.58 6.65 9.67
#